data_54a41c9339bc51a43c6e23fdd25eaebe
#
_entry.id   54a41c9339bc51a43c6e23fdd25eaebe
#
_cell.length_a   1.000
_cell.length_b   1.000
_cell.length_c   1.000
_cell.angle_alpha   90.00
_cell.angle_beta   90.00
_cell.angle_gamma   90.00
#
_symmetry.space_group_name_H-M   'P 1'
#
loop_
_entity.id
_entity.type
_entity.pdbx_description
1 polymer ?
#
loop_
_entity_poly.entity_id
_entity_poly.type
_entity_poly.pdbx_seq_one_letter_code
_entity_poly.pdbx_strand_id
1 'polypeptide(L)'
;IEHGKDVVILLDSITRLTRAYNLVIPSSGRTLSGGIDPAALHKPKKFFGAARNIEYGGSLTILATALIDTGSRMDDVIFEEFKGTGNMEVHLDRKLSEKRIFPAIDINKSGTRREDLLLTTKERETVFALRKAMNSMPVADVTEQVISQMTQTKNNTEFIEKMDHYLRRFK
;
A
#
# COMPACT_ATOMS: atom_id res chain seq x y z
N ILE A 1 -0.23 -23.15 5.40
CA ILE A 1 0.73 -23.11 4.28
C ILE A 1 1.41 -24.46 4.13
N GLU A 2 1.90 -25.07 5.21
CA GLU A 2 2.51 -26.41 5.20
C GLU A 2 1.56 -27.51 4.69
N HIS A 3 0.25 -27.27 4.78
CA HIS A 3 -0.79 -28.15 4.18
C HIS A 3 -1.12 -27.81 2.72
N GLY A 4 -0.30 -27.01 2.03
CA GLY A 4 -0.53 -26.61 0.65
C GLY A 4 -1.72 -25.68 0.42
N LYS A 5 -2.17 -24.96 1.48
CA LYS A 5 -3.33 -24.05 1.38
C LYS A 5 -2.89 -22.60 1.22
N ASP A 6 -3.72 -21.83 0.51
CA ASP A 6 -3.60 -20.38 0.45
C ASP A 6 -4.24 -19.77 1.70
N VAL A 7 -3.45 -18.92 2.39
CA VAL A 7 -3.84 -18.32 3.66
C VAL A 7 -3.77 -16.80 3.54
N VAL A 8 -4.83 -16.11 4.00
CA VAL A 8 -4.87 -14.65 4.08
C VAL A 8 -4.98 -14.24 5.56
N ILE A 9 -4.09 -13.37 6.00
CA ILE A 9 -4.12 -12.76 7.32
C ILE A 9 -4.50 -11.30 7.18
N LEU A 10 -5.56 -10.88 7.87
CA LEU A 10 -5.97 -9.49 8.01
C LEU A 10 -5.55 -9.00 9.40
N LEU A 11 -4.69 -7.99 9.48
CA LEU A 11 -4.17 -7.45 10.73
C LEU A 11 -4.53 -5.96 10.87
N ASP A 12 -5.36 -5.63 11.83
CA ASP A 12 -5.61 -4.25 12.24
C ASP A 12 -5.11 -4.03 13.67
N SER A 13 -3.95 -3.47 13.81
CA SER A 13 -2.96 -2.93 12.87
C SER A 13 -1.55 -3.40 13.22
N ILE A 14 -0.64 -3.30 12.28
CA ILE A 14 0.79 -3.56 12.55
C ILE A 14 1.35 -2.54 13.56
N THR A 15 0.83 -1.32 13.57
CA THR A 15 1.18 -0.28 14.53
C THR A 15 0.85 -0.70 15.95
N ARG A 16 -0.37 -1.20 16.19
CA ARG A 16 -0.79 -1.68 17.52
C ARG A 16 -0.01 -2.90 17.95
N LEU A 17 0.25 -3.83 17.05
CA LEU A 17 1.05 -5.01 17.31
C LEU A 17 2.47 -4.60 17.76
N THR A 18 3.10 -3.67 17.05
CA THR A 18 4.45 -3.20 17.36
C THR A 18 4.49 -2.44 18.71
N ARG A 19 3.49 -1.62 19.00
CA ARG A 19 3.35 -0.96 20.30
C ARG A 19 3.22 -1.97 21.43
N ALA A 20 2.45 -3.03 21.25
CA ALA A 20 2.32 -4.09 22.25
C ALA A 20 3.65 -4.79 22.50
N TYR A 21 4.41 -5.09 21.46
CA TYR A 21 5.77 -5.63 21.62
C TYR A 21 6.69 -4.65 22.36
N ASN A 22 6.59 -3.34 22.10
CA ASN A 22 7.40 -2.34 22.79
C ASN A 22 7.16 -2.28 24.30
N LEU A 23 5.97 -2.69 24.75
CA LEU A 23 5.64 -2.75 26.18
C LEU A 23 6.15 -4.01 26.87
N VAL A 24 6.26 -5.13 26.14
CA VAL A 24 6.52 -6.44 26.78
C VAL A 24 7.93 -6.95 26.58
N ILE A 25 8.73 -6.38 25.68
CA ILE A 25 10.12 -6.80 25.50
C ILE A 25 11.01 -6.23 26.60
N PRO A 26 12.05 -6.95 27.00
CA PRO A 26 13.11 -6.38 27.82
C PRO A 26 13.80 -5.22 27.07
N SER A 27 14.08 -4.12 27.77
CA SER A 27 14.74 -2.96 27.16
C SER A 27 16.13 -3.37 26.62
N SER A 28 16.39 -2.98 25.36
CA SER A 28 17.71 -3.18 24.74
C SER A 28 18.74 -2.13 25.17
N GLY A 29 18.32 -1.11 25.94
CA GLY A 29 19.15 0.05 26.29
C GLY A 29 19.29 1.07 25.14
N ARG A 30 18.60 0.86 24.01
CA ARG A 30 18.56 1.77 22.87
C ARG A 30 17.13 2.20 22.60
N THR A 31 16.95 3.44 22.19
CA THR A 31 15.62 3.98 21.91
C THR A 31 15.67 4.76 20.61
N LEU A 32 14.76 4.44 19.68
CA LEU A 32 14.52 5.22 18.47
C LEU A 32 13.66 6.44 18.78
N SER A 33 13.60 7.37 17.85
CA SER A 33 12.67 8.50 17.93
C SER A 33 11.24 8.02 18.24
N GLY A 34 10.51 8.74 19.09
CA GLY A 34 9.16 8.35 19.52
C GLY A 34 9.09 7.31 20.62
N GLY A 35 10.24 6.92 21.23
CA GLY A 35 10.24 6.03 22.41
C GLY A 35 10.11 4.56 22.10
N ILE A 36 10.39 4.13 20.87
CA ILE A 36 10.36 2.73 20.49
C ILE A 36 11.73 2.05 20.67
N ASP A 37 11.75 0.88 21.29
CA ASP A 37 12.94 0.05 21.35
C ASP A 37 13.12 -0.70 20.01
N PRO A 38 14.33 -0.67 19.38
CA PRO A 38 14.56 -1.40 18.13
C PRO A 38 14.22 -2.89 18.21
N ALA A 39 14.38 -3.51 19.36
CA ALA A 39 14.04 -4.92 19.57
C ALA A 39 12.54 -5.20 19.44
N ALA A 40 11.67 -4.20 19.69
CA ALA A 40 10.22 -4.30 19.53
C ALA A 40 9.80 -4.54 18.09
N LEU A 41 10.59 -4.09 17.12
CA LEU A 41 10.33 -4.22 15.70
C LEU A 41 10.63 -5.63 15.15
N HIS A 42 11.47 -6.40 15.81
CA HIS A 42 12.00 -7.66 15.30
C HIS A 42 10.92 -8.69 14.97
N LYS A 43 10.06 -9.02 15.94
CA LYS A 43 9.00 -10.02 15.73
C LYS A 43 7.92 -9.57 14.77
N PRO A 44 7.39 -8.32 14.86
CA PRO A 44 6.44 -7.79 13.88
C PRO A 44 7.01 -7.75 12.46
N LYS A 45 8.26 -7.35 12.26
CA LYS A 45 8.91 -7.37 10.95
C LYS A 45 9.06 -8.79 10.40
N LYS A 46 9.49 -9.73 11.24
CA LYS A 46 9.60 -11.15 10.86
C LYS A 46 8.23 -11.73 10.48
N PHE A 47 7.19 -11.39 11.21
CA PHE A 47 5.81 -11.78 10.91
C PHE A 47 5.36 -11.21 9.55
N PHE A 48 5.46 -9.91 9.35
CA PHE A 48 5.02 -9.26 8.13
C PHE A 48 5.85 -9.70 6.90
N GLY A 49 7.15 -9.88 7.07
CA GLY A 49 8.05 -10.38 6.02
C GLY A 49 7.91 -11.88 5.74
N ALA A 50 7.03 -12.60 6.45
CA ALA A 50 6.77 -14.01 6.19
C ALA A 50 5.85 -14.26 5.00
N ALA A 51 5.16 -13.22 4.49
CA ALA A 51 4.29 -13.31 3.31
C ALA A 51 5.06 -13.80 2.09
N ARG A 52 4.56 -14.86 1.44
CA ARG A 52 5.23 -15.52 0.30
C ARG A 52 4.34 -16.51 -0.43
N ASN A 53 4.70 -16.81 -1.66
CA ASN A 53 4.25 -18.02 -2.37
C ASN A 53 5.28 -19.13 -2.17
N ILE A 54 4.82 -20.36 -2.00
CA ILE A 54 5.68 -21.54 -1.91
C ILE A 54 5.65 -22.24 -3.27
N GLU A 55 6.81 -22.60 -3.81
CA GLU A 55 6.97 -23.10 -5.18
C GLU A 55 6.13 -24.34 -5.39
N TYR A 56 5.87 -25.23 -4.73
CA TYR A 56 4.97 -26.40 -4.93
C TYR A 56 3.94 -26.53 -3.82
N GLY A 57 3.52 -25.41 -3.24
CA GLY A 57 2.67 -25.41 -2.07
C GLY A 57 1.65 -24.27 -2.07
N GLY A 58 1.17 -23.92 -0.90
CA GLY A 58 0.24 -22.82 -0.70
C GLY A 58 0.92 -21.44 -0.69
N SER A 59 0.15 -20.42 -0.35
CA SER A 59 0.64 -19.05 -0.23
C SER A 59 0.25 -18.42 1.11
N LEU A 60 1.01 -17.41 1.53
CA LEU A 60 0.67 -16.53 2.65
C LEU A 60 0.58 -15.10 2.16
N THR A 61 -0.62 -14.55 2.22
CA THR A 61 -0.89 -13.13 2.01
C THR A 61 -1.15 -12.46 3.34
N ILE A 62 -0.48 -11.34 3.62
CA ILE A 62 -0.72 -10.54 4.84
C ILE A 62 -1.14 -9.15 4.41
N LEU A 63 -2.35 -8.75 4.80
CA LEU A 63 -2.86 -7.40 4.66
C LEU A 63 -2.90 -6.75 6.05
N ALA A 64 -2.01 -5.80 6.29
CA ALA A 64 -1.92 -5.09 7.56
C ALA A 64 -2.22 -3.60 7.37
N THR A 65 -3.04 -3.04 8.26
CA THR A 65 -3.19 -1.59 8.35
C THR A 65 -2.04 -0.99 9.14
N ALA A 66 -1.62 0.22 8.78
CA ALA A 66 -0.67 1.03 9.54
C ALA A 66 -1.28 2.40 9.81
N LEU A 67 -1.06 2.93 11.00
CA LEU A 67 -1.55 4.25 11.39
C LEU A 67 -0.55 5.32 10.95
N ILE A 68 -1.05 6.34 10.25
CA ILE A 68 -0.29 7.52 9.84
C ILE A 68 -1.04 8.79 10.26
N ASP A 69 -0.32 9.91 10.37
CA ASP A 69 -0.89 11.22 10.71
C ASP A 69 -1.71 11.22 12.02
N THR A 70 -1.30 10.42 13.00
CA THR A 70 -1.96 10.33 14.31
C THR A 70 -1.47 11.40 15.31
N GLY A 71 -0.46 12.18 14.94
CA GLY A 71 0.26 13.06 15.85
C GLY A 71 1.23 12.34 16.79
N SER A 72 1.36 11.01 16.70
CA SER A 72 2.28 10.21 17.50
C SER A 72 3.57 9.96 16.75
N ARG A 73 4.69 10.47 17.26
CA ARG A 73 6.03 10.20 16.70
C ARG A 73 6.39 8.72 16.64
N MET A 74 5.87 7.93 17.58
CA MET A 74 6.07 6.49 17.58
C MET A 74 5.41 5.83 16.36
N ASP A 75 4.20 6.25 15.99
CA ASP A 75 3.48 5.71 14.83
C ASP A 75 4.19 6.03 13.52
N ASP A 76 4.74 7.24 13.40
CA ASP A 76 5.53 7.66 12.24
C ASP A 76 6.76 6.76 12.07
N VAL A 77 7.49 6.51 13.18
CA VAL A 77 8.67 5.63 13.16
C VAL A 77 8.27 4.20 12.79
N ILE A 78 7.20 3.67 13.37
CA ILE A 78 6.70 2.33 13.04
C ILE A 78 6.36 2.25 11.55
N PHE A 79 5.61 3.22 11.01
CA PHE A 79 5.26 3.25 9.58
C PHE A 79 6.51 3.21 8.69
N GLU A 80 7.49 4.09 8.93
CA GLU A 80 8.73 4.13 8.12
C GLU A 80 9.53 2.83 8.22
N GLU A 81 9.56 2.18 9.40
CA GLU A 81 10.25 0.91 9.59
C GLU A 81 9.59 -0.28 8.85
N PHE A 82 8.29 -0.22 8.59
CA PHE A 82 7.56 -1.25 7.83
C PHE A 82 7.43 -0.95 6.35
N LYS A 83 7.51 0.31 5.92
CA LYS A 83 7.41 0.75 4.53
C LYS A 83 8.35 -0.01 3.59
N GLY A 84 9.54 -0.36 4.07
CA GLY A 84 10.51 -1.16 3.30
C GLY A 84 10.21 -2.66 3.24
N THR A 85 9.28 -3.19 4.02
CA THR A 85 9.00 -4.64 4.13
C THR A 85 7.82 -5.07 3.24
N GLY A 86 6.85 -4.20 3.01
CA GLY A 86 5.68 -4.51 2.18
C GLY A 86 5.97 -4.54 0.68
N ASN A 87 5.20 -5.33 -0.06
CA ASN A 87 5.24 -5.41 -1.52
C ASN A 87 4.34 -4.38 -2.19
N MET A 88 3.28 -3.98 -1.51
CA MET A 88 2.25 -3.07 -1.97
C MET A 88 1.87 -2.12 -0.83
N GLU A 89 1.62 -0.87 -1.19
CA GLU A 89 1.13 0.16 -0.27
C GLU A 89 -0.11 0.82 -0.86
N VAL A 90 -1.18 0.93 -0.07
CA VAL A 90 -2.38 1.69 -0.39
C VAL A 90 -2.51 2.80 0.65
N HIS A 91 -2.32 4.04 0.22
CA HIS A 91 -2.46 5.22 1.06
C HIS A 91 -3.88 5.76 0.97
N LEU A 92 -4.55 5.86 2.11
CA LEU A 92 -5.83 6.54 2.22
C LEU A 92 -5.59 8.01 2.54
N ASP A 93 -6.36 8.89 1.91
CA ASP A 93 -6.27 10.33 2.13
C ASP A 93 -7.51 10.84 2.86
N ARG A 94 -7.30 11.49 4.02
CA ARG A 94 -8.37 12.00 4.86
C ARG A 94 -9.16 13.12 4.19
N LYS A 95 -8.49 13.98 3.41
CA LYS A 95 -9.13 15.10 2.71
C LYS A 95 -10.09 14.62 1.62
N LEU A 96 -9.76 13.49 0.95
CA LEU A 96 -10.69 12.85 0.01
C LEU A 96 -11.95 12.36 0.73
N SER A 97 -11.78 11.68 1.86
CA SER A 97 -12.91 11.21 2.68
C SER A 97 -13.79 12.35 3.19
N GLU A 98 -13.19 13.45 3.65
CA GLU A 98 -13.90 14.66 4.09
C GLU A 98 -14.71 15.30 2.95
N LYS A 99 -14.19 15.24 1.72
CA LYS A 99 -14.89 15.68 0.50
C LYS A 99 -15.89 14.65 -0.04
N ARG A 100 -16.06 13.50 0.63
CA ARG A 100 -16.93 12.40 0.16
C ARG A 100 -16.51 11.78 -1.18
N ILE A 101 -15.23 11.83 -1.51
CA ILE A 101 -14.65 11.17 -2.68
C ILE A 101 -14.22 9.76 -2.25
N PHE A 102 -14.84 8.72 -2.83
CA PHE A 102 -14.59 7.33 -2.49
C PHE A 102 -14.37 6.48 -3.75
N PRO A 103 -13.41 5.53 -3.73
CA PRO A 103 -12.51 5.21 -2.62
C PRO A 103 -11.52 6.36 -2.34
N ALA A 104 -11.31 6.67 -1.06
CA ALA A 104 -10.46 7.78 -0.62
C ALA A 104 -8.96 7.40 -0.71
N ILE A 105 -8.50 6.99 -1.88
CA ILE A 105 -7.15 6.50 -2.15
C ILE A 105 -6.30 7.59 -2.79
N ASP A 106 -5.15 7.88 -2.18
CA ASP A 106 -4.10 8.69 -2.81
C ASP A 106 -3.38 7.83 -3.86
N ILE A 107 -3.77 8.02 -5.12
CA ILE A 107 -3.24 7.25 -6.25
C ILE A 107 -1.74 7.52 -6.46
N ASN A 108 -1.26 8.72 -6.14
CA ASN A 108 0.13 9.08 -6.36
C ASN A 108 1.07 8.40 -5.36
N LYS A 109 0.62 8.22 -4.11
CA LYS A 109 1.39 7.55 -3.06
C LYS A 109 1.22 6.03 -3.05
N SER A 110 0.11 5.53 -3.61
CA SER A 110 -0.19 4.09 -3.65
C SER A 110 0.52 3.39 -4.80
N GLY A 111 0.96 2.16 -4.57
CA GLY A 111 1.63 1.38 -5.62
C GLY A 111 2.10 0.02 -5.17
N THR A 112 2.65 -0.75 -6.11
CA THR A 112 3.28 -2.04 -5.86
C THR A 112 4.69 -2.06 -6.44
N ARG A 113 5.59 -2.86 -5.85
CA ARG A 113 6.99 -2.92 -6.29
C ARG A 113 7.19 -3.67 -7.59
N ARG A 114 6.39 -4.69 -7.85
CA ARG A 114 6.52 -5.60 -8.99
C ARG A 114 5.26 -5.54 -9.86
N GLU A 115 5.02 -4.36 -10.46
CA GLU A 115 3.90 -4.16 -11.39
C GLU A 115 4.00 -5.10 -12.61
N ASP A 116 5.22 -5.47 -12.99
CA ASP A 116 5.52 -6.38 -14.08
C ASP A 116 4.95 -7.81 -13.88
N LEU A 117 4.71 -8.21 -12.64
CA LEU A 117 4.07 -9.50 -12.31
C LEU A 117 2.54 -9.45 -12.38
N LEU A 118 1.95 -8.27 -12.36
CA LEU A 118 0.50 -8.07 -12.25
C LEU A 118 -0.12 -7.51 -13.52
N LEU A 119 0.66 -6.77 -14.32
CA LEU A 119 0.19 -6.03 -15.48
C LEU A 119 0.88 -6.52 -16.75
N THR A 120 0.12 -6.61 -17.84
CA THR A 120 0.68 -6.77 -19.18
C THR A 120 1.51 -5.54 -19.56
N THR A 121 2.37 -5.66 -20.56
CA THR A 121 3.21 -4.55 -21.05
C THR A 121 2.35 -3.33 -21.41
N LYS A 122 1.24 -3.53 -22.13
CA LYS A 122 0.32 -2.46 -22.53
C LYS A 122 -0.32 -1.77 -21.33
N GLU A 123 -0.81 -2.54 -20.36
CA GLU A 123 -1.39 -1.98 -19.13
C GLU A 123 -0.38 -1.17 -18.34
N ARG A 124 0.84 -1.69 -18.17
CA ARG A 124 1.93 -1.03 -17.45
C ARG A 124 2.31 0.30 -18.13
N GLU A 125 2.48 0.32 -19.44
CA GLU A 125 2.81 1.53 -20.18
C GLU A 125 1.71 2.59 -20.05
N THR A 126 0.43 2.19 -20.15
CA THR A 126 -0.71 3.08 -20.01
C THR A 126 -0.81 3.62 -18.57
N VAL A 127 -0.68 2.77 -17.56
CA VAL A 127 -0.71 3.18 -16.14
C VAL A 127 0.46 4.13 -15.83
N PHE A 128 1.65 3.85 -16.34
CA PHE A 128 2.81 4.72 -16.17
C PHE A 128 2.59 6.10 -16.82
N ALA A 129 2.08 6.14 -18.05
CA ALA A 129 1.77 7.39 -18.75
C ALA A 129 0.67 8.18 -18.04
N LEU A 130 -0.36 7.50 -17.51
CA LEU A 130 -1.43 8.10 -16.73
C LEU A 130 -0.88 8.74 -15.44
N ARG A 131 -0.08 8.01 -14.65
CA ARG A 131 0.55 8.53 -13.44
C ARG A 131 1.44 9.75 -13.73
N LYS A 132 2.22 9.69 -14.81
CA LYS A 132 3.06 10.81 -15.25
C LYS A 132 2.24 12.04 -15.60
N ALA A 133 1.14 11.88 -16.33
CA ALA A 133 0.26 12.98 -16.71
C ALA A 133 -0.43 13.64 -15.51
N MET A 134 -0.75 12.86 -14.48
CA MET A 134 -1.47 13.32 -13.30
C MET A 134 -0.57 13.77 -12.13
N ASN A 135 0.74 13.56 -12.20
CA ASN A 135 1.66 13.80 -11.08
C ASN A 135 1.70 15.26 -10.59
N SER A 136 1.40 16.22 -11.45
CA SER A 136 1.35 17.65 -11.10
C SER A 136 -0.01 18.16 -10.64
N MET A 137 -1.03 17.29 -10.66
CA MET A 137 -2.41 17.67 -10.29
C MET A 137 -2.66 17.43 -8.79
N PRO A 138 -3.59 18.20 -8.17
CA PRO A 138 -4.05 17.91 -6.82
C PRO A 138 -4.64 16.51 -6.70
N VAL A 139 -4.40 15.82 -5.58
CA VAL A 139 -4.85 14.43 -5.36
C VAL A 139 -6.35 14.26 -5.53
N ALA A 140 -7.15 15.23 -5.08
CA ALA A 140 -8.61 15.19 -5.24
C ALA A 140 -9.02 15.16 -6.71
N ASP A 141 -8.46 16.04 -7.53
CA ASP A 141 -8.80 16.17 -8.93
C ASP A 141 -8.38 14.89 -9.71
N VAL A 142 -7.19 14.37 -9.39
CA VAL A 142 -6.72 13.08 -9.94
C VAL A 142 -7.68 11.95 -9.61
N THR A 143 -8.06 11.82 -8.34
CA THR A 143 -8.91 10.72 -7.88
C THR A 143 -10.30 10.82 -8.49
N GLU A 144 -10.91 12.00 -8.49
CA GLU A 144 -12.22 12.23 -9.14
C GLU A 144 -12.18 11.93 -10.63
N GLN A 145 -11.14 12.39 -11.34
CA GLN A 145 -10.98 12.15 -12.76
C GLN A 145 -10.83 10.66 -13.08
N VAL A 146 -10.01 9.94 -12.33
CA VAL A 146 -9.84 8.48 -12.51
C VAL A 146 -11.14 7.74 -12.24
N ILE A 147 -11.83 8.04 -11.13
CA ILE A 147 -13.13 7.44 -10.81
C ILE A 147 -14.14 7.72 -11.95
N SER A 148 -14.24 8.97 -12.40
CA SER A 148 -15.14 9.35 -13.50
C SER A 148 -14.84 8.57 -14.78
N GLN A 149 -13.59 8.37 -15.13
CA GLN A 149 -13.22 7.58 -16.30
C GLN A 149 -13.48 6.08 -16.12
N MET A 150 -13.22 5.53 -14.93
CA MET A 150 -13.50 4.11 -14.64
C MET A 150 -15.01 3.80 -14.65
N THR A 151 -15.85 4.70 -14.14
CA THR A 151 -17.32 4.52 -14.15
C THR A 151 -17.94 4.52 -15.54
N GLN A 152 -17.23 5.06 -16.54
CA GLN A 152 -17.65 5.07 -17.95
C GLN A 152 -17.19 3.81 -18.71
N THR A 153 -16.55 2.87 -18.06
CA THR A 153 -16.02 1.63 -18.65
C THR A 153 -16.54 0.40 -17.90
N LYS A 154 -16.69 -0.72 -18.59
CA LYS A 154 -17.24 -1.96 -18.03
C LYS A 154 -16.23 -2.78 -17.25
N ASN A 155 -14.95 -2.64 -17.60
CA ASN A 155 -13.85 -3.38 -17.01
C ASN A 155 -12.52 -2.66 -17.22
N ASN A 156 -11.44 -3.19 -16.60
CA ASN A 156 -10.11 -2.61 -16.70
C ASN A 156 -9.53 -2.62 -18.12
N THR A 157 -9.86 -3.62 -18.94
CA THR A 157 -9.38 -3.67 -20.33
C THR A 157 -9.90 -2.50 -21.14
N GLU A 158 -11.20 -2.23 -21.07
CA GLU A 158 -11.83 -1.09 -21.75
C GLU A 158 -11.28 0.26 -21.20
N PHE A 159 -11.06 0.34 -19.88
CA PHE A 159 -10.45 1.52 -19.28
C PHE A 159 -9.03 1.78 -19.83
N ILE A 160 -8.19 0.76 -19.89
CA ILE A 160 -6.83 0.87 -20.41
C ILE A 160 -6.82 1.27 -21.89
N GLU A 161 -7.68 0.69 -22.72
CA GLU A 161 -7.81 1.05 -24.13
C GLU A 161 -8.22 2.51 -24.33
N LYS A 162 -9.20 2.95 -23.55
CA LYS A 162 -9.67 4.34 -23.55
C LYS A 162 -8.58 5.31 -23.13
N MET A 163 -7.83 4.98 -22.07
CA MET A 163 -6.74 5.83 -21.57
C MET A 163 -5.54 5.85 -22.51
N ASP A 164 -5.15 4.73 -23.10
CA ASP A 164 -4.09 4.69 -24.11
C ASP A 164 -4.42 5.60 -25.31
N HIS A 165 -5.67 5.51 -25.81
CA HIS A 165 -6.14 6.36 -26.91
C HIS A 165 -6.14 7.86 -26.52
N TYR A 166 -6.58 8.18 -25.31
CA TYR A 166 -6.58 9.55 -24.80
C TYR A 166 -5.16 10.11 -24.67
N LEU A 167 -4.25 9.37 -24.06
CA LEU A 167 -2.87 9.80 -23.82
C LEU A 167 -2.04 9.96 -25.12
N ARG A 168 -2.34 9.18 -26.16
CA ARG A 168 -1.67 9.32 -27.48
C ARG A 168 -2.05 10.61 -28.22
N ARG A 169 -3.19 11.22 -27.91
CA ARG A 169 -3.62 12.50 -28.52
C ARG A 169 -2.87 13.71 -27.96
N PHE A 170 -2.18 13.54 -26.83
CA PHE A 170 -1.42 14.60 -26.15
C PHE A 170 0.10 14.41 -26.25
N LYS A 171 0.55 13.44 -27.04
CA LYS A 171 1.95 13.32 -27.48
C LYS A 171 2.14 14.00 -28.83
#